data_f53041be8602a4a341dcca5e3dbdba0f
#
_entry.id   f53041be8602a4a341dcca5e3dbdba0f
#
_cell.length_a   1.000
_cell.length_b   1.000
_cell.length_c   1.000
_cell.angle_alpha   90.00
_cell.angle_beta   90.00
_cell.angle_gamma   90.00
#
_symmetry.space_group_name_H-M   'P 1'
#
loop_
_entity.id
_entity.type
_entity.pdbx_description
1 polymer ?
#
loop_
_entity_poly.entity_id
_entity_poly.type
_entity_poly.pdbx_seq_one_letter_code
_entity_poly.pdbx_strand_id
1 'polypeptide(L)' 'MGQRDPQAPLSPREELILKAAKEIVVKFIEVGRVSPGSFPETFKMVIDTLRQSLKDKG' A
#
# COMPACT_ATOMS: atom_id res chain seq x y z
N MET A 1 14.98 -10.16 -8.81
CA MET A 1 14.46 -10.17 -8.62
C MET A 1 13.86 -10.73 -7.85
N GLY A 2 13.65 -10.77 -7.45
CA GLY A 2 13.07 -11.20 -6.75
C GLY A 2 12.24 -11.82 -6.85
N GLN A 3 12.21 -12.20 -7.02
CA GLN A 3 11.54 -12.77 -7.35
C GLN A 3 10.59 -13.38 -6.69
N ARG A 4 9.68 -12.86 -6.41
CA ARG A 4 8.58 -13.38 -5.90
C ARG A 4 7.94 -14.28 -6.84
N ASP A 5 7.55 -15.39 -6.41
CA ASP A 5 6.76 -16.30 -7.20
C ASP A 5 5.42 -15.63 -7.44
N PRO A 6 5.06 -15.38 -8.68
CA PRO A 6 3.81 -14.69 -8.93
C PRO A 6 2.60 -15.46 -8.50
N GLN A 7 2.75 -16.77 -8.26
CA GLN A 7 1.63 -17.52 -7.83
C GLN A 7 1.55 -17.67 -6.36
N ALA A 8 2.55 -17.18 -5.62
CA ALA A 8 2.52 -17.30 -4.17
C ALA A 8 1.46 -16.36 -3.62
N PRO A 9 0.59 -16.85 -2.75
CA PRO A 9 -0.45 -15.98 -2.20
C PRO A 9 0.14 -15.04 -1.18
N LEU A 10 -0.43 -13.85 -1.10
CA LEU A 10 -0.08 -12.92 -0.06
C LEU A 10 -0.73 -13.37 1.22
N SER A 11 -0.12 -13.02 2.35
CA SER A 11 -0.76 -13.29 3.61
C SER A 11 -2.01 -12.44 3.73
N PRO A 12 -2.96 -12.83 4.55
CA PRO A 12 -4.17 -12.03 4.72
C PRO A 12 -3.87 -10.62 5.18
N ARG A 13 -2.85 -10.45 6.03
CA ARG A 13 -2.47 -9.13 6.48
C ARG A 13 -1.96 -8.28 5.32
N GLU A 14 -1.12 -8.87 4.47
CA GLU A 14 -0.59 -8.13 3.35
C GLU A 14 -1.70 -7.73 2.38
N GLU A 15 -2.66 -8.60 2.19
CA GLU A 15 -3.78 -8.28 1.32
C GLU A 15 -4.59 -7.13 1.87
N LEU A 16 -4.82 -7.11 3.17
CA LEU A 16 -5.55 -6.03 3.78
C LEU A 16 -4.81 -4.72 3.65
N ILE A 17 -3.50 -4.76 3.87
CA ILE A 17 -2.69 -3.56 3.75
C ILE A 17 -2.75 -3.00 2.33
N LEU A 18 -2.59 -3.87 1.34
CA LEU A 18 -2.61 -3.41 -0.04
C LEU A 18 -3.97 -2.86 -0.43
N LYS A 19 -5.02 -3.51 0.02
CA LYS A 19 -6.35 -3.05 -0.28
C LYS A 19 -6.63 -1.70 0.32
N ALA A 20 -6.26 -1.53 1.58
CA ALA A 20 -6.46 -0.26 2.26
C ALA A 20 -5.60 0.83 1.63
N ALA A 21 -4.36 0.49 1.30
CA ALA A 21 -3.46 1.46 0.69
C ALA A 21 -4.01 1.94 -0.65
N LYS A 22 -4.51 1.00 -1.43
CA LYS A 22 -5.06 1.34 -2.73
C LYS A 22 -6.21 2.33 -2.59
N GLU A 23 -7.09 2.07 -1.63
CA GLU A 23 -8.25 2.93 -1.46
C GLU A 23 -7.86 4.32 -0.98
N ILE A 24 -6.90 4.39 -0.08
CA ILE A 24 -6.44 5.67 0.40
C ILE A 24 -5.81 6.48 -0.74
N VAL A 25 -4.99 5.83 -1.54
CA VAL A 25 -4.31 6.53 -2.62
C VAL A 25 -5.30 6.96 -3.69
N VAL A 26 -6.31 6.16 -3.95
CA VAL A 26 -7.34 6.55 -4.90
C VAL A 26 -8.02 7.85 -4.45
N LYS A 27 -8.29 7.96 -3.16
CA LYS A 27 -8.88 9.19 -2.65
C LYS A 27 -7.94 10.37 -2.84
N PHE A 28 -6.65 10.16 -2.60
CA PHE A 28 -5.68 11.22 -2.81
C PHE A 28 -5.66 11.67 -4.27
N ILE A 29 -5.77 10.71 -5.18
CA ILE A 29 -5.79 11.03 -6.59
C ILE A 29 -7.03 11.84 -6.93
N GLU A 30 -8.17 11.44 -6.38
CA GLU A 30 -9.41 12.12 -6.66
C GLU A 30 -9.39 13.57 -6.23
N VAL A 31 -8.68 13.88 -5.14
CA VAL A 31 -8.61 15.26 -4.69
C VAL A 31 -7.36 15.96 -5.20
N GLY A 32 -6.66 15.34 -6.15
CA GLY A 32 -5.53 16.00 -6.80
C GLY A 32 -4.27 16.07 -5.98
N ARG A 33 -4.11 15.19 -5.00
CA ARG A 33 -2.93 15.21 -4.16
C ARG A 33 -1.82 14.28 -4.61
N VAL A 34 -2.11 13.40 -5.54
CA VAL A 34 -1.12 12.46 -6.03
C VAL A 34 -1.11 12.52 -7.54
N SER A 35 0.07 12.66 -8.10
CA SER A 35 0.23 12.64 -9.55
C SER A 35 0.93 11.34 -9.93
N PRO A 36 0.93 11.00 -11.23
CA PRO A 36 1.63 9.79 -11.66
C PRO A 36 3.08 9.76 -11.22
N GLY A 37 3.73 10.92 -11.19
CA GLY A 37 5.13 10.97 -10.82
C GLY A 37 5.35 10.72 -9.34
N SER A 38 4.41 11.10 -8.50
CA SER A 38 4.56 10.93 -7.06
C SER A 38 3.88 9.68 -6.55
N PHE A 39 3.16 8.98 -7.41
CA PHE A 39 2.43 7.79 -6.96
C PHE A 39 3.29 6.75 -6.26
N PRO A 40 4.43 6.34 -6.83
CA PRO A 40 5.19 5.27 -6.19
C PRO A 40 5.62 5.61 -4.76
N GLU A 41 6.09 6.82 -4.56
CA GLU A 41 6.52 7.23 -3.23
C GLU A 41 5.36 7.34 -2.28
N THR A 42 4.26 7.90 -2.76
CA THR A 42 3.08 8.04 -1.91
C THR A 42 2.55 6.67 -1.52
N PHE A 43 2.49 5.76 -2.47
CA PHE A 43 1.97 4.43 -2.21
C PHE A 43 2.83 3.72 -1.17
N LYS A 44 4.13 3.82 -1.32
CA LYS A 44 5.04 3.20 -0.37
C LYS A 44 4.85 3.80 1.02
N MET A 45 4.71 5.11 1.10
CA MET A 45 4.53 5.76 2.36
C MET A 45 3.25 5.31 3.05
N VAL A 46 2.17 5.19 2.29
CA VAL A 46 0.91 4.75 2.85
C VAL A 46 1.02 3.31 3.36
N ILE A 47 1.66 2.45 2.58
CA ILE A 47 1.84 1.06 3.00
C ILE A 47 2.66 0.99 4.27
N ASP A 48 3.74 1.73 4.35
CA ASP A 48 4.58 1.72 5.53
C ASP A 48 3.81 2.20 6.76
N THR A 49 3.00 3.23 6.57
CA THR A 49 2.21 3.75 7.67
C THR A 49 1.20 2.71 8.16
N LEU A 50 0.58 2.01 7.23
CA LEU A 50 -0.38 0.99 7.63
C LEU A 50 0.29 -0.16 8.36
N ARG A 51 1.45 -0.57 7.89
CA ARG A 51 2.18 -1.63 8.57
C ARG A 51 2.57 -1.23 9.96
N GLN A 52 3.00 0.01 10.10
CA GLN A 52 3.39 0.51 11.39
C GLN A 52 2.20 0.50 12.34
N SER A 53 1.06 0.94 11.86
CA SER A 53 -0.15 0.97 12.68
C SER A 53 -0.55 -0.41 13.16
N LEU A 54 -0.51 -1.38 12.26
CA LEU A 54 -0.88 -2.73 12.64
C LEU A 54 0.11 -3.34 13.61
N LYS A 55 1.38 -3.02 13.40
CA LYS A 55 2.39 -3.53 14.27
C LYS A 55 2.24 -2.97 15.68
N ASP A 56 1.93 -1.69 15.78
CA ASP A 56 1.76 -1.07 17.07
C ASP A 56 0.56 -1.63 17.80
N LYS A 57 -0.44 -2.02 17.06
CA LYS A 57 -1.59 -2.55 17.66
C LYS A 57 -1.37 -3.92 18.17
N GLY A 58 -0.49 -4.58 17.54
CA GLY A 58 -0.15 -5.89 17.71
C GLY A 58 0.03 -6.60 18.82
#